data_65191c0b5e394a6625d626a3d33a48c3
#
_entry.id   65191c0b5e394a6625d626a3d33a48c3
#
_cell.length_a   1.000
_cell.length_b   1.000
_cell.length_c   1.000
_cell.angle_alpha   90.00
_cell.angle_beta   90.00
_cell.angle_gamma   90.00
#
_symmetry.space_group_name_H-M   'P 1'
#
loop_
_entity.id
_entity.type
_entity.pdbx_description
1 polymer ?
#
loop_
_entity_poly.entity_id
_entity_poly.type
_entity_poly.pdbx_seq_one_letter_code
_entity_poly.pdbx_strand_id
1 'polypeptide(L)'
;GYATVSESLKDFLLHYGKDPVIYLRQTTILLKETVVKPKKEVKKIVGNLDNTEAVVLYFPNHQLGSEIGVSMHTKNKLALLEELRFNIAQVNVDSILFRINIYSLKNSMPDSSILVQPLYVTYKNNSGPLLVNVKDLHLYVKDDFFVSLEWIKGSNQNALRFCAGIMNTHSLIRTTSEGTWKKSSVGAGFSCKITYFD
;
A
#
# COMPACT_ATOMS: atom_id res chain seq x y z
N GLY A 1 -1.54 -37.26 -11.71
CA GLY A 1 -2.42 -37.87 -10.72
C GLY A 1 -2.73 -39.32 -11.06
N TYR A 2 -3.57 -39.94 -10.27
CA TYR A 2 -4.05 -41.29 -10.48
C TYR A 2 -5.58 -41.28 -10.60
N ALA A 3 -6.13 -42.19 -11.39
CA ALA A 3 -7.58 -42.35 -11.50
C ALA A 3 -8.13 -42.89 -10.15
N THR A 4 -9.22 -42.31 -9.68
CA THR A 4 -9.92 -42.83 -8.50
C THR A 4 -10.55 -44.16 -8.84
N VAL A 5 -10.30 -45.17 -8.03
CA VAL A 5 -10.97 -46.47 -8.09
C VAL A 5 -11.88 -46.57 -6.87
N SER A 6 -13.17 -46.82 -7.12
CA SER A 6 -14.18 -47.03 -6.08
C SER A 6 -14.87 -48.37 -6.36
N GLU A 7 -14.79 -49.26 -5.39
CA GLU A 7 -15.32 -50.62 -5.50
C GLU A 7 -15.93 -51.05 -4.16
N SER A 8 -16.92 -51.90 -4.17
CA SER A 8 -17.48 -52.44 -2.94
C SER A 8 -16.48 -53.36 -2.25
N LEU A 9 -16.51 -53.44 -0.90
CA LEU A 9 -15.62 -54.34 -0.14
C LEU A 9 -15.75 -55.79 -0.61
N LYS A 10 -16.95 -56.20 -1.00
CA LYS A 10 -17.21 -57.58 -1.47
C LYS A 10 -16.51 -57.85 -2.82
N ASP A 11 -16.61 -56.92 -3.75
CA ASP A 11 -16.01 -57.02 -5.09
C ASP A 11 -14.49 -56.89 -4.97
N PHE A 12 -13.99 -56.00 -4.10
CA PHE A 12 -12.57 -55.87 -3.78
C PHE A 12 -11.95 -57.18 -3.27
N LEU A 13 -12.57 -57.84 -2.29
CA LEU A 13 -12.10 -59.10 -1.78
C LEU A 13 -12.17 -60.26 -2.80
N LEU A 14 -13.14 -60.19 -3.70
CA LEU A 14 -13.30 -61.17 -4.80
C LEU A 14 -12.18 -61.02 -5.85
N HIS A 15 -11.86 -59.77 -6.23
CA HIS A 15 -10.89 -59.47 -7.27
C HIS A 15 -9.44 -59.61 -6.81
N TYR A 16 -9.14 -59.16 -5.59
CA TYR A 16 -7.76 -59.02 -5.09
C TYR A 16 -7.34 -60.07 -4.03
N GLY A 17 -8.27 -60.78 -3.48
CA GLY A 17 -7.98 -61.86 -2.48
C GLY A 17 -7.44 -61.30 -1.14
N LYS A 18 -6.61 -62.16 -0.45
CA LYS A 18 -6.09 -61.80 0.87
C LYS A 18 -4.86 -60.86 0.86
N ASP A 19 -4.12 -60.82 -0.24
CA ASP A 19 -2.94 -59.96 -0.44
C ASP A 19 -3.13 -59.06 -1.67
N PRO A 20 -3.90 -58.00 -1.55
CA PRO A 20 -4.29 -57.16 -2.71
C PRO A 20 -3.15 -56.30 -3.20
N VAL A 21 -2.77 -56.45 -4.47
CA VAL A 21 -1.91 -55.50 -5.18
C VAL A 21 -2.79 -54.61 -6.06
N ILE A 22 -2.93 -53.35 -5.70
CA ILE A 22 -3.74 -52.41 -6.42
C ILE A 22 -2.85 -51.61 -7.38
N TYR A 23 -3.07 -51.79 -8.68
CA TYR A 23 -2.42 -51.00 -9.70
C TYR A 23 -3.19 -49.70 -9.96
N LEU A 24 -2.63 -48.58 -9.54
CA LEU A 24 -3.23 -47.27 -9.81
C LEU A 24 -2.92 -46.85 -11.25
N ARG A 25 -3.96 -46.55 -11.99
CA ARG A 25 -3.82 -46.04 -13.37
C ARG A 25 -3.44 -44.57 -13.31
N GLN A 26 -2.28 -44.24 -13.86
CA GLN A 26 -1.87 -42.84 -13.99
C GLN A 26 -2.81 -42.12 -14.97
N THR A 27 -3.31 -40.97 -14.53
CA THR A 27 -4.19 -40.13 -15.35
C THR A 27 -3.49 -38.80 -15.59
N THR A 28 -3.32 -38.47 -16.86
CA THR A 28 -2.85 -37.15 -17.26
C THR A 28 -4.05 -36.21 -17.29
N ILE A 29 -4.05 -35.20 -16.43
CA ILE A 29 -5.02 -34.12 -16.50
C ILE A 29 -4.51 -33.14 -17.55
N LEU A 30 -5.14 -33.13 -18.69
CA LEU A 30 -4.94 -32.11 -19.73
C LEU A 30 -5.54 -30.80 -19.17
N LEU A 31 -4.68 -29.90 -18.69
CA LEU A 31 -5.10 -28.55 -18.38
C LEU A 31 -5.50 -27.87 -19.69
N LYS A 32 -6.69 -27.28 -19.72
CA LYS A 32 -7.10 -26.44 -20.84
C LYS A 32 -6.10 -25.30 -20.98
N GLU A 33 -5.58 -25.11 -22.16
CA GLU A 33 -4.71 -23.98 -22.47
C GLU A 33 -5.44 -22.69 -22.11
N THR A 34 -4.91 -21.97 -21.11
CA THR A 34 -5.45 -20.67 -20.74
C THR A 34 -4.66 -19.64 -21.53
N VAL A 35 -5.27 -19.10 -22.57
CA VAL A 35 -4.71 -17.97 -23.30
C VAL A 35 -4.75 -16.75 -22.40
N VAL A 36 -3.63 -16.42 -21.78
CA VAL A 36 -3.47 -15.17 -21.03
C VAL A 36 -3.27 -14.05 -22.06
N LYS A 37 -4.32 -13.31 -22.34
CA LYS A 37 -4.19 -12.07 -23.11
C LYS A 37 -3.51 -11.04 -22.22
N PRO A 38 -2.42 -10.38 -22.66
CA PRO A 38 -1.81 -9.31 -21.90
C PRO A 38 -2.85 -8.20 -21.69
N LYS A 39 -3.11 -7.85 -20.45
CA LYS A 39 -3.94 -6.70 -20.10
C LYS A 39 -3.15 -5.43 -20.35
N LYS A 40 -3.81 -4.38 -20.81
CA LYS A 40 -3.17 -3.08 -21.01
C LYS A 40 -2.81 -2.48 -19.65
N GLU A 41 -1.53 -2.21 -19.46
CA GLU A 41 -1.05 -1.49 -18.28
C GLU A 41 -1.46 -0.02 -18.36
N VAL A 42 -2.10 0.47 -17.31
CA VAL A 42 -2.49 1.87 -17.17
C VAL A 42 -1.82 2.45 -15.93
N LYS A 43 -0.93 3.42 -16.15
CA LYS A 43 -0.26 4.15 -15.07
C LYS A 43 -1.03 5.39 -14.72
N LYS A 44 -1.22 5.62 -13.43
CA LYS A 44 -1.86 6.83 -12.90
C LYS A 44 -1.15 7.34 -11.66
N ILE A 45 -1.36 8.62 -11.37
CA ILE A 45 -0.98 9.22 -10.10
C ILE A 45 -2.29 9.53 -9.36
N VAL A 46 -2.35 9.11 -8.11
CA VAL A 46 -3.48 9.33 -7.20
C VAL A 46 -3.03 10.11 -5.98
N GLY A 47 -3.95 10.74 -5.27
CA GLY A 47 -3.66 11.60 -4.13
C GLY A 47 -3.63 13.08 -4.50
N ASN A 48 -2.90 13.88 -3.74
CA ASN A 48 -2.76 15.31 -3.95
C ASN A 48 -1.41 15.66 -4.61
N LEU A 49 -1.45 16.35 -5.74
CA LEU A 49 -0.27 16.70 -6.54
C LEU A 49 0.27 18.10 -6.23
N ASP A 50 -0.33 18.85 -5.29
CA ASP A 50 0.10 20.20 -4.97
C ASP A 50 1.58 20.23 -4.60
N ASN A 51 2.32 21.06 -5.31
CA ASN A 51 3.74 21.28 -5.16
C ASN A 51 4.12 22.75 -4.95
N THR A 52 3.10 23.60 -4.71
CA THR A 52 3.31 25.03 -4.47
C THR A 52 3.57 25.27 -2.99
N GLU A 53 4.39 26.28 -2.70
CA GLU A 53 4.67 26.71 -1.33
C GLU A 53 3.72 27.81 -0.84
N ALA A 54 2.71 28.17 -1.66
CA ALA A 54 1.73 29.19 -1.31
C ALA A 54 0.86 28.80 -0.10
N VAL A 55 0.61 27.51 0.04
CA VAL A 55 -0.04 26.91 1.21
C VAL A 55 0.84 25.80 1.73
N VAL A 56 1.07 25.77 3.04
CA VAL A 56 1.89 24.74 3.66
C VAL A 56 1.17 24.10 4.84
N LEU A 57 1.51 22.83 5.06
CA LEU A 57 1.08 22.04 6.21
C LEU A 57 2.30 21.58 6.99
N TYR A 58 2.20 21.53 8.31
CA TYR A 58 3.26 21.08 9.21
C TYR A 58 2.71 20.11 10.23
N PHE A 59 3.60 19.35 10.87
CA PHE A 59 3.18 18.41 11.90
C PHE A 59 2.54 19.14 13.09
N PRO A 60 1.39 18.64 13.57
CA PRO A 60 0.72 19.25 14.71
C PRO A 60 1.62 19.16 15.96
N ASN A 61 1.63 20.25 16.73
CA ASN A 61 2.40 20.37 17.99
C ASN A 61 3.91 20.11 17.87
N HIS A 62 4.45 19.96 16.66
CA HIS A 62 5.88 19.72 16.41
C HIS A 62 6.48 18.58 17.28
N GLN A 63 5.72 17.51 17.48
CA GLN A 63 6.11 16.39 18.34
C GLN A 63 6.43 15.15 17.51
N LEU A 64 7.42 14.38 17.97
CA LEU A 64 7.70 13.04 17.45
C LEU A 64 6.48 12.14 17.62
N GLY A 65 6.24 11.26 16.63
CA GLY A 65 5.05 10.44 16.55
C GLY A 65 3.84 11.16 15.94
N SER A 66 3.97 12.45 15.60
CA SER A 66 2.96 13.15 14.81
C SER A 66 2.93 12.57 13.39
N GLU A 67 1.73 12.49 12.81
CA GLU A 67 1.52 11.88 11.51
C GLU A 67 0.56 12.71 10.65
N ILE A 68 0.89 12.81 9.37
CA ILE A 68 0.09 13.50 8.35
C ILE A 68 -0.09 12.56 7.18
N GLY A 69 -1.29 12.46 6.65
CA GLY A 69 -1.53 11.66 5.46
C GLY A 69 -2.72 12.11 4.62
N VAL A 70 -2.86 11.45 3.48
CA VAL A 70 -3.85 11.76 2.44
C VAL A 70 -4.46 10.46 1.91
N SER A 71 -5.74 10.49 1.61
CA SER A 71 -6.44 9.36 0.96
C SER A 71 -6.10 9.30 -0.52
N MET A 72 -5.91 8.07 -1.01
CA MET A 72 -5.60 7.73 -2.38
C MET A 72 -6.78 6.98 -3.01
N HIS A 73 -7.27 7.43 -4.18
CA HIS A 73 -8.47 6.86 -4.80
C HIS A 73 -8.14 5.97 -5.98
N THR A 74 -8.39 4.67 -5.86
CA THR A 74 -8.12 3.66 -6.89
C THR A 74 -9.25 3.49 -7.89
N LYS A 75 -10.43 4.03 -7.61
CA LYS A 75 -11.67 3.79 -8.37
C LYS A 75 -12.08 2.30 -8.40
N ASN A 76 -11.84 1.57 -7.31
CA ASN A 76 -12.14 0.15 -7.13
C ASN A 76 -11.45 -0.79 -8.16
N LYS A 77 -10.30 -0.36 -8.68
CA LYS A 77 -9.47 -1.20 -9.57
C LYS A 77 -8.27 -1.73 -8.81
N LEU A 78 -7.95 -3.01 -9.04
CA LEU A 78 -6.74 -3.61 -8.48
C LEU A 78 -5.52 -2.89 -9.04
N ALA A 79 -4.72 -2.29 -8.18
CA ALA A 79 -3.56 -1.49 -8.53
C ALA A 79 -2.31 -1.93 -7.77
N LEU A 80 -1.18 -1.97 -8.46
CA LEU A 80 0.14 -2.09 -7.86
C LEU A 80 0.64 -0.69 -7.51
N LEU A 81 1.11 -0.50 -6.28
CA LEU A 81 1.78 0.72 -5.84
C LEU A 81 3.23 0.71 -6.35
N GLU A 82 3.65 1.77 -7.04
CA GLU A 82 5.00 1.86 -7.59
C GLU A 82 5.89 2.84 -6.83
N GLU A 83 5.42 4.06 -6.61
CA GLU A 83 6.22 5.14 -6.03
C GLU A 83 5.33 6.06 -5.19
N LEU A 84 5.80 6.40 -4.02
CA LEU A 84 5.21 7.42 -3.16
C LEU A 84 5.98 8.72 -3.33
N ARG A 85 5.24 9.83 -3.38
CA ARG A 85 5.81 11.17 -3.50
C ARG A 85 5.23 12.08 -2.42
N PHE A 86 6.13 12.77 -1.71
CA PHE A 86 5.80 13.71 -0.66
C PHE A 86 6.46 15.04 -1.01
N ASN A 87 5.65 16.05 -1.34
CA ASN A 87 6.14 17.37 -1.74
C ASN A 87 6.49 18.18 -0.49
N ILE A 88 7.77 18.36 -0.26
CA ILE A 88 8.33 19.07 0.88
C ILE A 88 8.62 20.50 0.43
N ALA A 89 8.07 21.49 1.14
CA ALA A 89 8.26 22.92 0.86
C ALA A 89 9.53 23.46 1.51
N GLN A 90 9.80 23.07 2.75
CA GLN A 90 10.94 23.58 3.49
C GLN A 90 11.44 22.55 4.51
N VAL A 91 12.76 22.45 4.62
CA VAL A 91 13.47 21.70 5.67
C VAL A 91 14.63 22.52 6.18
N ASN A 92 14.67 22.75 7.48
CA ASN A 92 15.74 23.51 8.16
C ASN A 92 16.57 22.61 9.09
N VAL A 93 16.72 21.34 8.74
CA VAL A 93 17.53 20.36 9.47
C VAL A 93 18.29 19.48 8.50
N ASP A 94 19.41 18.91 8.95
CA ASP A 94 20.27 18.09 8.11
C ASP A 94 19.59 16.80 7.62
N SER A 95 18.80 16.18 8.49
CA SER A 95 18.05 14.98 8.17
C SER A 95 16.85 14.73 9.09
N ILE A 96 15.83 14.07 8.54
CA ILE A 96 14.65 13.63 9.28
C ILE A 96 14.40 12.17 8.95
N LEU A 97 14.13 11.36 9.98
CA LEU A 97 13.68 9.98 9.83
C LEU A 97 12.15 9.94 9.92
N PHE A 98 11.54 9.43 8.86
CA PHE A 98 10.11 9.15 8.79
C PHE A 98 9.83 7.66 8.82
N ARG A 99 8.67 7.29 9.36
CA ARG A 99 7.99 6.05 9.05
C ARG A 99 6.88 6.35 8.04
N ILE A 100 6.87 5.61 6.96
CA ILE A 100 5.78 5.63 5.99
C ILE A 100 4.77 4.58 6.43
N ASN A 101 3.52 5.00 6.54
CA ASN A 101 2.43 4.09 6.82
C ASN A 101 1.46 4.09 5.63
N ILE A 102 0.93 2.90 5.33
CA ILE A 102 -0.11 2.69 4.32
C ILE A 102 -1.23 1.93 5.01
N TYR A 103 -2.43 2.53 5.05
CA TYR A 103 -3.59 1.97 5.73
C TYR A 103 -4.73 1.68 4.76
N SER A 104 -5.50 0.65 5.06
CA SER A 104 -6.85 0.53 4.53
C SER A 104 -7.73 1.66 5.08
N LEU A 105 -8.85 1.94 4.40
CA LEU A 105 -9.82 2.91 4.85
C LEU A 105 -11.10 2.22 5.31
N LYS A 106 -11.61 2.65 6.48
CA LYS A 106 -12.94 2.29 6.98
C LYS A 106 -13.68 3.57 7.37
N ASN A 107 -14.84 3.80 6.78
CA ASN A 107 -15.61 5.04 6.98
C ASN A 107 -14.77 6.32 6.72
N SER A 108 -13.95 6.29 5.67
CA SER A 108 -13.03 7.38 5.28
C SER A 108 -11.94 7.70 6.30
N MET A 109 -11.69 6.82 7.27
CA MET A 109 -10.62 6.93 8.26
C MET A 109 -9.61 5.80 8.09
N PRO A 110 -8.31 6.04 8.39
CA PRO A 110 -7.30 4.98 8.39
C PRO A 110 -7.66 3.91 9.42
N ASP A 111 -7.58 2.65 9.01
CA ASP A 111 -7.97 1.48 9.81
C ASP A 111 -6.77 0.56 10.05
N SER A 112 -6.54 -0.41 9.19
CA SER A 112 -5.49 -1.42 9.37
C SER A 112 -4.29 -1.14 8.49
N SER A 113 -3.07 -1.42 8.98
CA SER A 113 -1.86 -1.32 8.16
C SER A 113 -1.89 -2.33 7.02
N ILE A 114 -1.55 -1.86 5.82
CA ILE A 114 -1.33 -2.72 4.64
C ILE A 114 0.12 -3.23 4.62
N LEU A 115 1.05 -2.51 5.25
CA LEU A 115 2.45 -2.90 5.32
C LEU A 115 2.65 -4.04 6.31
N VAL A 116 3.33 -5.10 5.86
CA VAL A 116 3.71 -6.24 6.71
C VAL A 116 4.89 -5.89 7.62
N GLN A 117 5.79 -5.02 7.14
CA GLN A 117 6.96 -4.55 7.88
C GLN A 117 7.03 -3.02 7.88
N PRO A 118 7.58 -2.41 8.92
CA PRO A 118 7.76 -0.97 8.97
C PRO A 118 8.65 -0.47 7.82
N LEU A 119 8.22 0.58 7.15
CA LEU A 119 8.96 1.24 6.08
C LEU A 119 9.52 2.57 6.61
N TYR A 120 10.83 2.64 6.75
CA TYR A 120 11.53 3.86 7.19
C TYR A 120 12.25 4.53 6.03
N VAL A 121 12.25 5.85 6.03
CA VAL A 121 12.99 6.66 5.07
C VAL A 121 13.63 7.85 5.76
N THR A 122 14.90 8.12 5.42
CA THR A 122 15.58 9.32 5.87
C THR A 122 15.54 10.36 4.75
N TYR A 123 14.91 11.49 5.03
CA TYR A 123 14.99 12.66 4.18
C TYR A 123 16.19 13.51 4.60
N LYS A 124 17.11 13.76 3.68
CA LYS A 124 18.22 14.70 3.87
C LYS A 124 17.81 16.04 3.28
N ASN A 125 18.40 17.12 3.78
CA ASN A 125 18.15 18.49 3.32
C ASN A 125 18.59 18.67 1.84
N ASN A 126 17.88 18.00 0.95
CA ASN A 126 17.98 18.20 -0.48
C ASN A 126 16.71 18.93 -0.91
N SER A 127 16.84 20.02 -1.63
CA SER A 127 15.66 20.69 -2.20
C SER A 127 14.90 19.71 -3.10
N GLY A 128 13.62 19.51 -2.82
CA GLY A 128 12.76 18.72 -3.68
C GLY A 128 11.87 17.71 -2.92
N PRO A 129 11.04 16.98 -3.66
CA PRO A 129 10.13 15.99 -3.08
C PRO A 129 10.89 14.78 -2.55
N LEU A 130 10.37 14.16 -1.49
CA LEU A 130 10.77 12.84 -1.07
C LEU A 130 10.09 11.81 -1.97
N LEU A 131 10.88 11.05 -2.72
CA LEU A 131 10.41 9.96 -3.58
C LEU A 131 10.80 8.62 -2.95
N VAL A 132 9.85 7.70 -2.86
CA VAL A 132 10.07 6.37 -2.27
C VAL A 132 9.53 5.31 -3.22
N ASN A 133 10.43 4.51 -3.77
CA ASN A 133 10.04 3.35 -4.57
C ASN A 133 9.49 2.25 -3.66
N VAL A 134 8.28 1.82 -3.92
CA VAL A 134 7.59 0.75 -3.18
C VAL A 134 7.20 -0.43 -4.10
N LYS A 135 7.61 -0.39 -5.35
CA LYS A 135 7.25 -1.39 -6.35
C LYS A 135 7.71 -2.79 -5.95
N ASP A 136 8.92 -2.89 -5.39
CA ASP A 136 9.51 -4.17 -4.97
C ASP A 136 8.84 -4.77 -3.72
N LEU A 137 8.00 -4.00 -3.02
CA LEU A 137 7.16 -4.51 -1.94
C LEU A 137 5.93 -5.27 -2.44
N HIS A 138 5.66 -5.25 -3.77
CA HIS A 138 4.54 -5.93 -4.43
C HIS A 138 3.19 -5.66 -3.74
N LEU A 139 2.95 -4.41 -3.35
CA LEU A 139 1.73 -3.99 -2.68
C LEU A 139 0.60 -3.79 -3.68
N TYR A 140 -0.39 -4.66 -3.60
CA TYR A 140 -1.60 -4.59 -4.40
C TYR A 140 -2.77 -4.10 -3.55
N VAL A 141 -3.46 -3.09 -4.03
CA VAL A 141 -4.66 -2.54 -3.40
C VAL A 141 -5.80 -2.49 -4.41
N LYS A 142 -7.03 -2.73 -3.97
CA LYS A 142 -8.23 -2.62 -4.81
C LYS A 142 -9.07 -1.42 -4.40
N ASP A 143 -9.24 -1.25 -3.10
CA ASP A 143 -10.03 -0.18 -2.52
C ASP A 143 -9.16 1.07 -2.30
N ASP A 144 -9.81 2.18 -2.02
CA ASP A 144 -9.11 3.39 -1.61
C ASP A 144 -8.27 3.11 -0.36
N PHE A 145 -7.13 3.75 -0.29
CA PHE A 145 -6.17 3.57 0.79
C PHE A 145 -5.64 4.92 1.28
N PHE A 146 -4.94 4.91 2.38
CA PHE A 146 -4.38 6.10 3.00
C PHE A 146 -2.87 5.99 3.11
N VAL A 147 -2.14 7.03 2.73
CA VAL A 147 -0.69 7.11 2.84
C VAL A 147 -0.32 8.25 3.76
N SER A 148 0.58 7.98 4.69
CA SER A 148 1.03 8.98 5.65
C SER A 148 2.53 8.93 5.91
N LEU A 149 3.05 10.06 6.40
CA LEU A 149 4.36 10.19 7.01
C LEU A 149 4.21 10.41 8.50
N GLU A 150 4.93 9.63 9.28
CA GLU A 150 5.07 9.78 10.71
C GLU A 150 6.48 10.23 11.04
N TRP A 151 6.61 11.24 11.88
CA TRP A 151 7.89 11.79 12.28
C TRP A 151 8.50 10.98 13.44
N ILE A 152 9.58 10.24 13.15
CA ILE A 152 10.21 9.33 14.12
C ILE A 152 11.42 9.97 14.79
N LYS A 153 12.27 10.69 14.03
CA LYS A 153 13.52 11.26 14.54
C LYS A 153 13.95 12.46 13.70
N GLY A 154 14.61 13.39 14.33
CA GLY A 154 15.17 14.61 13.73
C GLY A 154 15.03 15.78 14.70
N SER A 155 15.91 16.76 14.60
CA SER A 155 15.90 17.91 15.49
C SER A 155 15.04 19.02 14.90
N ASN A 156 14.28 19.63 15.80
CA ASN A 156 13.71 20.96 15.77
C ASN A 156 12.39 21.23 15.06
N GLN A 157 11.61 21.95 15.77
CA GLN A 157 10.16 22.08 15.80
C GLN A 157 9.53 22.89 14.66
N ASN A 158 10.27 23.69 13.92
CA ASN A 158 9.75 24.53 12.83
C ASN A 158 10.38 24.20 11.48
N ALA A 159 11.00 23.04 11.39
CA ALA A 159 11.97 22.74 10.36
C ALA A 159 11.38 22.10 9.11
N LEU A 160 10.15 21.57 9.21
CA LEU A 160 9.57 20.78 8.11
C LEU A 160 8.18 21.30 7.73
N ARG A 161 8.04 21.68 6.48
CA ARG A 161 6.78 22.08 5.88
C ARG A 161 6.52 21.28 4.62
N PHE A 162 5.29 20.86 4.42
CA PHE A 162 4.82 20.20 3.21
C PHE A 162 4.05 21.18 2.33
N CYS A 163 4.24 21.10 1.02
CA CYS A 163 3.34 21.76 0.08
C CYS A 163 1.92 21.27 0.31
N ALA A 164 0.94 22.14 0.19
CA ALA A 164 -0.45 21.78 0.44
C ALA A 164 -1.40 22.54 -0.49
N GLY A 165 -2.60 21.97 -0.68
CA GLY A 165 -3.68 22.57 -1.43
C GLY A 165 -4.93 22.78 -0.57
N ILE A 166 -5.75 23.77 -0.98
CA ILE A 166 -7.02 24.13 -0.32
C ILE A 166 -8.24 23.59 -1.09
N MET A 167 -8.12 23.32 -2.38
CA MET A 167 -9.26 22.96 -3.22
C MET A 167 -9.44 21.45 -3.29
N ASN A 168 -10.59 20.97 -2.81
CA ASN A 168 -11.00 19.55 -2.86
C ASN A 168 -10.02 18.54 -2.24
N THR A 169 -9.11 19.02 -1.39
CA THR A 169 -8.14 18.17 -0.71
C THR A 169 -8.11 18.46 0.78
N HIS A 170 -7.95 17.43 1.58
CA HIS A 170 -7.73 17.54 3.01
C HIS A 170 -6.81 16.42 3.47
N SER A 171 -6.03 16.69 4.47
CA SER A 171 -5.25 15.67 5.17
C SER A 171 -5.98 15.19 6.40
N LEU A 172 -5.65 13.98 6.83
CA LEU A 172 -5.87 13.55 8.20
C LEU A 172 -4.54 13.67 8.94
N ILE A 173 -4.62 14.18 10.16
CA ILE A 173 -3.48 14.44 11.02
C ILE A 173 -3.71 13.83 12.38
N ARG A 174 -2.65 13.34 13.03
CA ARG A 174 -2.66 12.96 14.44
C ARG A 174 -1.39 13.44 15.14
N THR A 175 -1.47 13.68 16.42
CA THR A 175 -0.38 14.30 17.21
C THR A 175 0.59 13.30 17.80
N THR A 176 0.16 12.04 17.91
CA THR A 176 0.97 10.94 18.45
C THR A 176 0.67 9.67 17.68
N SER A 177 1.60 8.73 17.67
CA SER A 177 1.35 7.34 17.23
C SER A 177 0.11 6.80 17.93
N GLU A 178 -0.76 6.11 17.20
CA GLU A 178 -2.03 5.56 17.70
C GLU A 178 -3.04 6.61 18.23
N GLY A 179 -2.76 7.90 18.05
CA GLY A 179 -3.68 8.99 18.42
C GLY A 179 -4.89 9.09 17.48
N THR A 180 -5.90 9.84 17.90
CA THR A 180 -7.11 10.07 17.12
C THR A 180 -6.81 10.93 15.90
N TRP A 181 -7.26 10.51 14.73
CA TRP A 181 -7.19 11.26 13.50
C TRP A 181 -8.12 12.46 13.49
N LYS A 182 -7.63 13.58 13.04
CA LYS A 182 -8.38 14.84 12.86
C LYS A 182 -8.23 15.32 11.41
N LYS A 183 -9.30 15.87 10.88
CA LYS A 183 -9.32 16.44 9.53
C LYS A 183 -8.69 17.82 9.53
N SER A 184 -7.76 18.05 8.59
CA SER A 184 -7.20 19.36 8.29
C SER A 184 -8.06 20.07 7.23
N SER A 185 -8.04 21.39 7.21
CA SER A 185 -8.66 22.21 6.16
C SER A 185 -7.90 22.21 4.84
N VAL A 186 -6.66 21.72 4.83
CA VAL A 186 -5.78 21.66 3.67
C VAL A 186 -5.27 20.25 3.46
N GLY A 187 -4.97 19.89 2.21
CA GLY A 187 -4.40 18.60 1.85
C GLY A 187 -2.90 18.71 1.56
N ALA A 188 -2.07 17.91 2.23
CA ALA A 188 -0.66 17.80 1.92
C ALA A 188 -0.44 17.28 0.48
N GLY A 189 0.58 17.76 -0.19
CA GLY A 189 0.96 17.35 -1.53
C GLY A 189 1.58 15.96 -1.56
N PHE A 190 0.81 14.95 -1.16
CA PHE A 190 1.21 13.54 -1.12
C PHE A 190 0.48 12.77 -2.20
N SER A 191 1.23 12.03 -2.99
CA SER A 191 0.69 11.25 -4.10
C SER A 191 1.36 9.89 -4.24
N CYS A 192 0.70 9.00 -4.96
CA CYS A 192 1.19 7.67 -5.27
C CYS A 192 1.04 7.39 -6.76
N LYS A 193 2.11 6.92 -7.39
CA LYS A 193 2.07 6.35 -8.72
C LYS A 193 1.63 4.90 -8.62
N ILE A 194 0.58 4.58 -9.34
CA ILE A 194 -0.01 3.24 -9.37
C ILE A 194 -0.07 2.70 -10.80
N THR A 195 0.00 1.38 -10.94
CA THR A 195 -0.25 0.67 -12.19
C THR A 195 -1.40 -0.31 -11.99
N TYR A 196 -2.39 -0.28 -12.86
CA TYR A 196 -3.44 -1.27 -12.93
C TYR A 196 -3.63 -1.80 -14.36
N PHE A 197 -4.35 -2.93 -14.48
CA PHE A 197 -4.56 -3.64 -15.74
C PHE A 197 -6.03 -3.54 -16.13
N ASP A 198 -6.29 -2.95 -17.27
CA ASP A 198 -7.64 -2.85 -17.88
C ASP A 198 -7.94 -4.03 -18.79
#